data_dccb0840f79ccbbfca59f991ed5a69ea
#
_entry.id   dccb0840f79ccbbfca59f991ed5a69ea
#
_cell.length_a   1.000
_cell.length_b   1.000
_cell.length_c   1.000
_cell.angle_alpha   90.00
_cell.angle_beta   90.00
_cell.angle_gamma   90.00
#
_symmetry.space_group_name_H-M   'P 1'
#
loop_
_entity.id
_entity.type
_entity.pdbx_description
1 polymer ?
#
loop_
_entity_poly.entity_id
_entity_poly.type
_entity_poly.pdbx_seq_one_letter_code
_entity_poly.pdbx_strand_id
1 'polypeptide(L)'
;GLEKAGVRDLTGAINSLRQSLKFNKNNIEARNLLGLVYFETGEVVAALSEWVISKNMRPEKNIADDYINMLQSNASRLDAINQTIKKYNQALVYCNQDSKDLAIIQLKKVLSLNPKFIRAHQLLALLYMDSEQWDRAERELRKCMDIDRNNTLTLRYLKEVEMQLAPDENGKQTGRRKKDDAVRYQS
;
A
#
# COMPACT_ATOMS: atom_id res chain seq x y z
N GLY A 1 -5.42 -10.87 -20.32
CA GLY A 1 -6.75 -10.31 -20.27
C GLY A 1 -7.04 -9.40 -19.09
N LEU A 2 -6.04 -8.91 -18.36
CA LEU A 2 -6.24 -7.94 -17.25
C LEU A 2 -5.95 -6.49 -17.67
N GLU A 3 -5.71 -6.27 -18.94
CA GLU A 3 -5.54 -4.96 -19.54
C GLU A 3 -6.83 -4.49 -20.19
N LYS A 4 -7.82 -4.13 -19.42
CA LYS A 4 -8.85 -3.21 -19.91
C LYS A 4 -8.79 -1.93 -19.12
N ALA A 5 -8.29 -0.92 -19.79
CA ALA A 5 -8.62 0.50 -19.71
C ALA A 5 -9.59 0.86 -18.57
N GLY A 6 -9.11 0.96 -17.39
CA GLY A 6 -9.84 1.42 -16.23
C GLY A 6 -8.96 1.23 -15.04
N VAL A 7 -8.84 2.24 -14.25
CA VAL A 7 -8.11 2.20 -13.00
C VAL A 7 -8.53 0.95 -12.21
N ARG A 8 -7.57 0.13 -11.83
CA ARG A 8 -7.80 -1.17 -11.19
C ARG A 8 -8.48 -1.03 -9.83
N ASP A 9 -9.54 -1.81 -9.59
CA ASP A 9 -10.18 -1.95 -8.29
C ASP A 9 -9.59 -3.13 -7.52
N LEU A 10 -8.40 -2.96 -6.97
CA LEU A 10 -7.71 -4.02 -6.24
C LEU A 10 -8.34 -4.22 -4.85
N THR A 11 -8.81 -3.17 -4.20
CA THR A 11 -9.54 -3.27 -2.92
C THR A 11 -10.82 -4.10 -3.07
N GLY A 12 -11.61 -3.85 -4.12
CA GLY A 12 -12.80 -4.65 -4.41
C GLY A 12 -12.47 -6.11 -4.68
N ALA A 13 -11.39 -6.38 -5.43
CA ALA A 13 -10.92 -7.74 -5.69
C ALA A 13 -10.49 -8.45 -4.41
N ILE A 14 -9.73 -7.81 -3.53
CA ILE A 14 -9.32 -8.37 -2.23
C ILE A 14 -10.55 -8.74 -1.39
N ASN A 15 -11.52 -7.83 -1.30
CA ASN A 15 -12.73 -8.06 -0.51
C ASN A 15 -13.54 -9.24 -1.05
N SER A 16 -13.72 -9.34 -2.36
CA SER A 16 -14.45 -10.43 -3.01
C SER A 16 -13.73 -11.77 -2.82
N LEU A 17 -12.42 -11.81 -2.97
CA LEU A 17 -11.62 -13.03 -2.80
C LEU A 17 -11.59 -13.49 -1.34
N ARG A 18 -11.47 -12.58 -0.40
CA ARG A 18 -11.57 -12.90 1.04
C ARG A 18 -12.95 -13.46 1.38
N GLN A 19 -14.00 -12.90 0.80
CA GLN A 19 -15.36 -13.40 1.00
C GLN A 19 -15.53 -14.82 0.44
N SER A 20 -15.00 -15.07 -0.76
CA SER A 20 -14.97 -16.40 -1.37
C SER A 20 -14.25 -17.42 -0.48
N LEU A 21 -13.11 -17.06 0.11
CA LEU A 21 -12.34 -17.92 1.01
C LEU A 21 -13.02 -18.15 2.36
N LYS A 22 -13.91 -17.26 2.82
CA LYS A 22 -14.75 -17.51 4.00
C LYS A 22 -15.75 -18.63 3.74
N PHE A 23 -16.33 -18.70 2.54
CA PHE A 23 -17.25 -19.76 2.15
C PHE A 23 -16.54 -21.08 1.83
N ASN A 24 -15.39 -21.02 1.18
CA ASN A 24 -14.58 -22.19 0.83
C ASN A 24 -13.09 -21.92 1.04
N LYS A 25 -12.58 -22.29 2.21
CA LYS A 25 -11.18 -22.13 2.58
C LYS A 25 -10.22 -22.91 1.68
N ASN A 26 -10.71 -23.95 1.01
CA ASN A 26 -9.93 -24.83 0.15
C ASN A 26 -9.91 -24.39 -1.31
N ASN A 27 -10.45 -23.23 -1.64
CA ASN A 27 -10.41 -22.68 -2.99
C ASN A 27 -9.00 -22.19 -3.31
N ILE A 28 -8.20 -23.06 -3.95
CA ILE A 28 -6.81 -22.80 -4.32
C ILE A 28 -6.70 -21.66 -5.32
N GLU A 29 -7.56 -21.62 -6.31
CA GLU A 29 -7.56 -20.61 -7.36
C GLU A 29 -7.83 -19.21 -6.77
N ALA A 30 -8.80 -19.08 -5.88
CA ALA A 30 -9.10 -17.84 -5.19
C ALA A 30 -7.93 -17.39 -4.31
N ARG A 31 -7.27 -18.32 -3.63
CA ARG A 31 -6.12 -18.02 -2.78
C ARG A 31 -4.92 -17.56 -3.60
N ASN A 32 -4.63 -18.24 -4.70
CA ASN A 32 -3.55 -17.85 -5.62
C ASN A 32 -3.79 -16.46 -6.22
N LEU A 33 -5.03 -16.18 -6.61
CA LEU A 33 -5.40 -14.88 -7.14
C LEU A 33 -5.31 -13.78 -6.07
N LEU A 34 -5.72 -14.06 -4.83
CA LEU A 34 -5.56 -13.13 -3.72
C LEU A 34 -4.09 -12.78 -3.49
N GLY A 35 -3.20 -13.77 -3.57
CA GLY A 35 -1.76 -13.53 -3.52
C GLY A 35 -1.27 -12.57 -4.61
N LEU A 36 -1.73 -12.75 -5.86
CA LEU A 36 -1.40 -11.83 -6.96
C LEU A 36 -1.90 -10.41 -6.69
N VAL A 37 -3.12 -10.26 -6.20
CA VAL A 37 -3.67 -8.93 -5.89
C VAL A 37 -2.89 -8.26 -4.77
N TYR A 38 -2.52 -8.98 -3.73
CA TYR A 38 -1.62 -8.45 -2.69
C TYR A 38 -0.28 -8.01 -3.27
N PHE A 39 0.31 -8.81 -4.16
CA PHE A 39 1.57 -8.45 -4.81
C PHE A 39 1.46 -7.14 -5.60
N GLU A 40 0.35 -6.93 -6.30
CA GLU A 40 0.09 -5.71 -7.07
C GLU A 40 -0.11 -4.46 -6.18
N THR A 41 -0.47 -4.64 -4.92
CA THR A 41 -0.56 -3.55 -3.92
C THR A 41 0.74 -3.34 -3.12
N GLY A 42 1.79 -4.07 -3.47
CA GLY A 42 3.08 -4.02 -2.78
C GLY A 42 3.14 -4.84 -1.49
N GLU A 43 2.09 -5.58 -1.15
CA GLU A 43 2.01 -6.44 0.02
C GLU A 43 2.65 -7.81 -0.23
N VAL A 44 3.98 -7.82 -0.41
CA VAL A 44 4.73 -9.01 -0.82
C VAL A 44 4.66 -10.13 0.23
N VAL A 45 4.70 -9.78 1.51
CA VAL A 45 4.60 -10.77 2.61
C VAL A 45 3.24 -11.44 2.61
N ALA A 46 2.17 -10.67 2.46
CA ALA A 46 0.81 -11.19 2.38
C ALA A 46 0.63 -12.09 1.14
N ALA A 47 1.18 -11.68 0.00
CA ALA A 47 1.18 -12.47 -1.23
C ALA A 47 1.87 -13.82 -1.02
N LEU A 48 3.08 -13.80 -0.49
CA LEU A 48 3.86 -15.02 -0.22
C LEU A 48 3.12 -15.95 0.76
N SER A 49 2.51 -15.41 1.80
CA SER A 49 1.73 -16.18 2.76
C SER A 49 0.57 -16.93 2.10
N GLU A 50 -0.18 -16.27 1.21
CA GLU A 50 -1.28 -16.92 0.48
C GLU A 50 -0.77 -18.03 -0.45
N TRP A 51 0.33 -17.82 -1.14
CA TRP A 51 0.90 -18.84 -2.03
C TRP A 51 1.49 -20.02 -1.28
N VAL A 52 2.13 -19.81 -0.13
CA VAL A 52 2.65 -20.89 0.73
C VAL A 52 1.51 -21.73 1.28
N ILE A 53 0.43 -21.11 1.76
CA ILE A 53 -0.78 -21.83 2.21
C ILE A 53 -1.37 -22.65 1.05
N SER A 54 -1.51 -22.05 -0.12
CA SER A 54 -2.00 -22.72 -1.33
C SER A 54 -1.16 -23.95 -1.68
N LYS A 55 0.16 -23.82 -1.67
CA LYS A 55 1.07 -24.92 -1.93
C LYS A 55 0.96 -26.04 -0.91
N ASN A 56 0.81 -25.71 0.37
CA ASN A 56 0.61 -26.72 1.40
C ASN A 56 -0.70 -27.50 1.24
N MET A 57 -1.74 -26.84 0.72
CA MET A 57 -3.05 -27.47 0.45
C MET A 57 -3.03 -28.32 -0.82
N ARG A 58 -2.31 -27.90 -1.84
CA ARG A 58 -2.10 -28.63 -3.11
C ARG A 58 -0.62 -28.58 -3.47
N PRO A 59 0.18 -29.59 -3.08
CA PRO A 59 1.62 -29.59 -3.29
C PRO A 59 2.03 -29.75 -4.76
N GLU A 60 1.19 -30.36 -5.59
CA GLU A 60 1.49 -30.66 -6.99
C GLU A 60 0.59 -29.89 -7.94
N LYS A 61 1.13 -29.56 -9.13
CA LYS A 61 0.39 -28.85 -10.18
C LYS A 61 -0.28 -27.58 -9.70
N ASN A 62 0.47 -26.77 -8.96
CA ASN A 62 -0.01 -25.53 -8.39
C ASN A 62 0.86 -24.36 -8.86
N ILE A 63 0.24 -23.38 -9.53
CA ILE A 63 0.92 -22.20 -10.04
C ILE A 63 1.57 -21.35 -8.92
N ALA A 64 1.16 -21.55 -7.66
CA ALA A 64 1.79 -20.90 -6.51
C ALA A 64 3.30 -21.20 -6.42
N ASP A 65 3.73 -22.39 -6.88
CA ASP A 65 5.16 -22.72 -6.97
C ASP A 65 5.92 -21.76 -7.85
N ASP A 66 5.38 -21.40 -9.00
CA ASP A 66 6.02 -20.47 -9.93
C ASP A 66 6.12 -19.07 -9.33
N TYR A 67 5.10 -18.62 -8.61
CA TYR A 67 5.10 -17.33 -7.93
C TYR A 67 6.10 -17.29 -6.78
N ILE A 68 6.14 -18.34 -5.95
CA ILE A 68 7.10 -18.46 -4.85
C ILE A 68 8.53 -18.46 -5.41
N ASN A 69 8.79 -19.26 -6.44
CA ASN A 69 10.10 -19.36 -7.08
C ASN A 69 10.52 -18.04 -7.72
N MET A 70 9.60 -17.31 -8.33
CA MET A 70 9.88 -15.98 -8.86
C MET A 70 10.43 -15.04 -7.79
N LEU A 71 9.90 -15.09 -6.57
CA LEU A 71 10.38 -14.25 -5.46
C LEU A 71 11.68 -14.75 -4.86
N GLN A 72 11.88 -16.07 -4.75
CA GLN A 72 12.99 -16.68 -3.99
C GLN A 72 14.22 -17.02 -4.83
N SER A 73 14.08 -17.19 -6.14
CA SER A 73 15.18 -17.61 -7.01
C SER A 73 16.20 -16.52 -7.31
N ASN A 74 15.87 -15.26 -7.06
CA ASN A 74 16.77 -14.12 -7.28
C ASN A 74 17.17 -13.51 -5.94
N ALA A 75 18.45 -13.68 -5.58
CA ALA A 75 18.99 -13.18 -4.31
C ALA A 75 18.87 -11.65 -4.18
N SER A 76 19.06 -10.90 -5.27
CA SER A 76 18.90 -9.44 -5.25
C SER A 76 17.46 -9.01 -5.00
N ARG A 77 16.49 -9.73 -5.58
CA ARG A 77 15.06 -9.46 -5.35
C ARG A 77 14.67 -9.75 -3.91
N LEU A 78 15.12 -10.88 -3.37
CA LEU A 78 14.85 -11.27 -1.99
C LEU A 78 15.46 -10.25 -1.01
N ASP A 79 16.67 -9.79 -1.26
CA ASP A 79 17.31 -8.74 -0.48
C ASP A 79 16.51 -7.42 -0.53
N ALA A 80 16.08 -7.01 -1.72
CA ALA A 80 15.24 -5.81 -1.89
C ALA A 80 13.92 -5.91 -1.10
N ILE A 81 13.26 -7.07 -1.09
CA ILE A 81 12.06 -7.31 -0.28
C ILE A 81 12.36 -7.16 1.21
N ASN A 82 13.43 -7.78 1.70
CA ASN A 82 13.84 -7.69 3.09
C ASN A 82 14.19 -6.26 3.50
N GLN A 83 14.90 -5.53 2.64
CA GLN A 83 15.23 -4.12 2.87
C GLN A 83 13.98 -3.24 2.89
N THR A 84 13.01 -3.49 2.02
CA THR A 84 11.72 -2.78 2.00
C THR A 84 10.98 -2.93 3.32
N ILE A 85 10.85 -4.15 3.83
CA ILE A 85 10.17 -4.46 5.10
C ILE A 85 10.90 -3.76 6.26
N LYS A 86 12.20 -3.90 6.32
CA LYS A 86 13.03 -3.32 7.39
C LYS A 86 12.93 -1.80 7.43
N LYS A 87 13.02 -1.16 6.27
CA LYS A 87 12.94 0.30 6.15
C LYS A 87 11.55 0.83 6.45
N TYR A 88 10.50 0.13 6.02
CA TYR A 88 9.12 0.49 6.34
C TYR A 88 8.87 0.43 7.86
N ASN A 89 9.28 -0.65 8.51
CA ASN A 89 9.18 -0.77 9.96
C ASN A 89 9.97 0.31 10.70
N GLN A 90 11.16 0.66 10.20
CA GLN A 90 11.95 1.76 10.74
C GLN A 90 11.24 3.11 10.58
N ALA A 91 10.56 3.34 9.46
CA ALA A 91 9.75 4.54 9.25
C ALA A 91 8.62 4.65 10.28
N LEU A 92 7.94 3.55 10.59
CA LEU A 92 6.92 3.52 11.66
C LEU A 92 7.50 3.88 13.03
N VAL A 93 8.69 3.37 13.36
CA VAL A 93 9.39 3.72 14.60
C VAL A 93 9.67 5.22 14.64
N TYR A 94 10.16 5.81 13.56
CA TYR A 94 10.41 7.25 13.47
C TYR A 94 9.12 8.08 13.60
N CYS A 95 8.01 7.64 13.02
CA CYS A 95 6.70 8.27 13.22
C CYS A 95 6.30 8.29 14.70
N ASN A 96 6.48 7.18 15.41
CA ASN A 96 6.17 7.08 16.84
C ASN A 96 7.08 7.95 17.71
N GLN A 97 8.27 8.27 17.24
CA GLN A 97 9.24 9.15 17.89
C GLN A 97 9.08 10.64 17.48
N ASP A 98 8.06 10.95 16.69
CA ASP A 98 7.85 12.29 16.09
C ASP A 98 9.04 12.77 15.24
N SER A 99 9.83 11.84 14.72
CA SER A 99 10.97 12.10 13.82
C SER A 99 10.51 12.03 12.35
N LYS A 100 9.63 12.94 11.94
CA LYS A 100 8.98 12.94 10.63
C LYS A 100 9.95 12.98 9.46
N ASP A 101 11.01 13.79 9.54
CA ASP A 101 12.00 13.90 8.46
C ASP A 101 12.73 12.58 8.22
N LEU A 102 13.09 11.86 9.28
CA LEU A 102 13.71 10.55 9.18
C LEU A 102 12.75 9.50 8.63
N ALA A 103 11.49 9.55 9.03
CA ALA A 103 10.45 8.68 8.48
C ALA A 103 10.26 8.91 6.98
N ILE A 104 10.22 10.15 6.52
CA ILE A 104 10.11 10.52 5.10
C ILE A 104 11.29 9.96 4.30
N ILE A 105 12.52 10.10 4.81
CA ILE A 105 13.73 9.55 4.15
C ILE A 105 13.61 8.03 3.99
N GLN A 106 13.20 7.31 5.03
CA GLN A 106 13.03 5.85 4.96
C GLN A 106 11.93 5.46 3.98
N LEU A 107 10.79 6.14 3.97
CA LEU A 107 9.68 5.85 3.05
C LEU A 107 10.06 6.11 1.58
N LYS A 108 10.84 7.13 1.28
CA LYS A 108 11.36 7.34 -0.07
C LYS A 108 12.26 6.20 -0.51
N LYS A 109 13.08 5.64 0.38
CA LYS A 109 13.90 4.45 0.11
C LYS A 109 13.02 3.21 -0.12
N VAL A 110 11.99 3.02 0.70
CA VAL A 110 10.99 1.95 0.52
C VAL A 110 10.37 2.02 -0.87
N LEU A 111 9.91 3.19 -1.28
CA LEU A 111 9.22 3.39 -2.55
C LEU A 111 10.15 3.32 -3.77
N SER A 112 11.45 3.54 -3.60
CA SER A 112 12.44 3.27 -4.64
C SER A 112 12.64 1.75 -4.87
N LEU A 113 12.48 0.95 -3.82
CA LEU A 113 12.60 -0.51 -3.88
C LEU A 113 11.28 -1.18 -4.29
N ASN A 114 10.15 -0.64 -3.87
CA ASN A 114 8.81 -1.15 -4.15
C ASN A 114 7.84 0.00 -4.44
N PRO A 115 7.79 0.50 -5.70
CA PRO A 115 6.93 1.63 -6.08
C PRO A 115 5.42 1.38 -5.96
N LYS A 116 4.99 0.12 -5.90
CA LYS A 116 3.59 -0.29 -5.79
C LYS A 116 3.08 -0.38 -4.34
N PHE A 117 3.93 -0.13 -3.37
CA PHE A 117 3.57 -0.29 -1.96
C PHE A 117 2.63 0.82 -1.50
N ILE A 118 1.33 0.59 -1.59
CA ILE A 118 0.28 1.58 -1.31
C ILE A 118 0.38 2.12 0.11
N ARG A 119 0.57 1.26 1.12
CA ARG A 119 0.70 1.72 2.52
C ARG A 119 1.86 2.67 2.74
N ALA A 120 2.97 2.48 2.03
CA ALA A 120 4.11 3.39 2.10
C ALA A 120 3.80 4.76 1.47
N HIS A 121 3.12 4.79 0.33
CA HIS A 121 2.63 6.04 -0.26
C HIS A 121 1.65 6.76 0.66
N GLN A 122 0.72 6.03 1.28
CA GLN A 122 -0.27 6.58 2.20
C GLN A 122 0.39 7.16 3.46
N LEU A 123 1.36 6.48 4.04
CA LEU A 123 2.10 6.97 5.20
C LEU A 123 2.92 8.22 4.86
N LEU A 124 3.58 8.22 3.70
CA LEU A 124 4.32 9.39 3.21
C LEU A 124 3.36 10.59 2.99
N ALA A 125 2.20 10.34 2.38
CA ALA A 125 1.17 11.37 2.21
C ALA A 125 0.70 11.92 3.56
N LEU A 126 0.46 11.05 4.55
CA LEU A 126 0.04 11.47 5.89
C LEU A 126 1.09 12.36 6.57
N LEU A 127 2.37 12.03 6.43
CA LEU A 127 3.47 12.85 6.94
C LEU A 127 3.52 14.22 6.27
N TYR A 128 3.31 14.28 4.97
CA TYR A 128 3.20 15.54 4.24
C TYR A 128 1.98 16.37 4.67
N MET A 129 0.82 15.71 4.89
CA MET A 129 -0.40 16.36 5.41
C MET A 129 -0.14 16.97 6.79
N ASP A 130 0.50 16.23 7.69
CA ASP A 130 0.85 16.71 9.03
C ASP A 130 1.83 17.88 9.02
N SER A 131 2.60 18.03 7.96
CA SER A 131 3.54 19.14 7.74
C SER A 131 2.95 20.24 6.86
N GLU A 132 1.64 20.18 6.58
CA GLU A 132 0.91 21.13 5.71
C GLU A 132 1.48 21.23 4.27
N GLN A 133 2.15 20.17 3.81
CA GLN A 133 2.69 20.06 2.44
C GLN A 133 1.65 19.39 1.53
N TRP A 134 0.53 20.04 1.32
CA TRP A 134 -0.66 19.50 0.66
C TRP A 134 -0.42 19.07 -0.79
N ASP A 135 0.37 19.82 -1.56
CA ASP A 135 0.70 19.45 -2.95
C ASP A 135 1.51 18.15 -3.03
N ARG A 136 2.43 17.95 -2.10
CA ARG A 136 3.21 16.70 -2.03
C ARG A 136 2.35 15.53 -1.60
N ALA A 137 1.48 15.74 -0.62
CA ALA A 137 0.52 14.73 -0.18
C ALA A 137 -0.41 14.31 -1.33
N GLU A 138 -0.94 15.26 -2.10
CA GLU A 138 -1.78 14.96 -3.26
C GLU A 138 -1.04 14.09 -4.28
N ARG A 139 0.20 14.41 -4.61
CA ARG A 139 1.00 13.62 -5.56
C ARG A 139 1.18 12.18 -5.12
N GLU A 140 1.44 11.92 -3.83
CA GLU A 140 1.58 10.55 -3.31
C GLU A 140 0.24 9.81 -3.34
N LEU A 141 -0.86 10.48 -2.99
CA LEU A 141 -2.20 9.88 -3.04
C LEU A 141 -2.67 9.59 -4.46
N ARG A 142 -2.32 10.42 -5.44
CA ARG A 142 -2.59 10.17 -6.86
C ARG A 142 -1.84 8.92 -7.36
N LYS A 143 -0.62 8.67 -6.90
CA LYS A 143 0.10 7.42 -7.16
C LYS A 143 -0.65 6.21 -6.60
N CYS A 144 -1.22 6.31 -5.41
CA CYS A 144 -2.09 5.26 -4.85
C CYS A 144 -3.31 5.01 -5.74
N MET A 145 -3.94 6.06 -6.23
CA MET A 145 -5.09 5.96 -7.14
C MET A 145 -4.75 5.27 -8.46
N ASP A 146 -3.56 5.48 -8.98
CA ASP A 146 -3.07 4.81 -10.20
C ASP A 146 -2.87 3.31 -9.98
N ILE A 147 -2.59 2.88 -8.76
CA ILE A 147 -2.42 1.47 -8.39
C ILE A 147 -3.78 0.84 -8.07
N ASP A 148 -4.59 1.51 -7.24
CA ASP A 148 -5.89 1.03 -6.75
C ASP A 148 -6.88 2.19 -6.56
N ARG A 149 -7.88 2.26 -7.41
CA ARG A 149 -8.86 3.38 -7.41
C ARG A 149 -9.83 3.40 -6.23
N ASN A 150 -10.04 2.27 -5.56
CA ASN A 150 -11.08 2.09 -4.54
C ASN A 150 -10.54 1.87 -3.13
N ASN A 151 -9.26 2.15 -2.89
CA ASN A 151 -8.73 2.09 -1.54
C ASN A 151 -9.38 3.19 -0.67
N THR A 152 -10.13 2.77 0.35
CA THR A 152 -10.93 3.68 1.18
C THR A 152 -10.09 4.71 1.94
N LEU A 153 -8.91 4.32 2.42
CA LEU A 153 -8.00 5.23 3.10
C LEU A 153 -7.42 6.28 2.15
N THR A 154 -7.02 5.88 0.95
CA THR A 154 -6.55 6.79 -0.10
C THR A 154 -7.62 7.82 -0.45
N LEU A 155 -8.85 7.37 -0.67
CA LEU A 155 -9.97 8.26 -1.01
C LEU A 155 -10.27 9.26 0.10
N ARG A 156 -10.24 8.82 1.36
CA ARG A 156 -10.46 9.68 2.51
C ARG A 156 -9.37 10.75 2.64
N TYR A 157 -8.10 10.38 2.52
CA TYR A 157 -7.00 11.33 2.59
C TYR A 157 -7.00 12.30 1.41
N LEU A 158 -7.30 11.81 0.21
CA LEU A 158 -7.37 12.65 -0.98
C LEU A 158 -8.46 13.71 -0.87
N LYS A 159 -9.63 13.35 -0.34
CA LYS A 159 -10.72 14.29 -0.06
C LYS A 159 -10.28 15.37 0.93
N GLU A 160 -9.60 15.01 2.00
CA GLU A 160 -9.07 15.96 2.99
C GLU A 160 -8.06 16.92 2.34
N VAL A 161 -7.15 16.42 1.54
CA VAL A 161 -6.14 17.22 0.84
C VAL A 161 -6.78 18.17 -0.17
N GLU A 162 -7.76 17.70 -0.95
CA GLU A 162 -8.48 18.53 -1.93
C GLU A 162 -9.24 19.68 -1.25
N MET A 163 -9.81 19.46 -0.07
CA MET A 163 -10.44 20.50 0.73
C MET A 163 -9.45 21.58 1.18
N GLN A 164 -8.19 21.21 1.47
CA GLN A 164 -7.14 22.15 1.86
C GLN A 164 -6.56 22.92 0.68
N LEU A 165 -6.56 22.33 -0.51
CA LEU A 165 -6.09 22.95 -1.74
C LEU A 165 -7.16 23.77 -2.45
N ALA A 166 -8.45 23.62 -2.09
CA ALA A 166 -9.54 24.38 -2.68
C ALA A 166 -9.35 25.90 -2.38
N PRO A 167 -9.51 26.80 -3.37
CA PRO A 167 -9.46 28.23 -3.11
C PRO A 167 -10.63 28.65 -2.22
N ASP A 168 -10.34 29.50 -1.22
CA ASP A 168 -11.40 30.19 -0.49
C ASP A 168 -12.29 30.99 -1.44
N GLU A 169 -13.56 31.13 -1.09
CA GLU A 169 -14.51 31.98 -1.83
C GLU A 169 -14.00 33.42 -2.02
N ASN A 170 -12.96 33.83 -1.28
CA ASN A 170 -12.27 35.10 -1.36
C ASN A 170 -10.84 35.06 -1.94
N GLY A 171 -10.43 33.96 -2.59
CA GLY A 171 -9.15 33.86 -3.31
C GLY A 171 -7.88 33.80 -2.45
N LYS A 172 -8.00 33.45 -1.16
CA LYS A 172 -6.83 33.21 -0.28
C LYS A 172 -6.76 31.72 0.09
N GLN A 173 -5.62 31.09 -0.17
CA GLN A 173 -5.35 29.74 0.34
C GLN A 173 -5.34 29.74 1.87
N THR A 174 -6.26 29.00 2.47
CA THR A 174 -6.31 28.84 3.93
C THR A 174 -5.25 27.87 4.39
N GLY A 175 -4.05 28.38 4.64
CA GLY A 175 -3.02 27.67 5.38
C GLY A 175 -3.11 27.98 6.87
N ARG A 176 -4.04 27.42 7.61
CA ARG A 176 -3.94 27.33 9.09
C ARG A 176 -5.05 26.47 9.69
N ARG A 177 -4.73 25.25 10.07
CA ARG A 177 -5.41 24.57 11.18
C ARG A 177 -4.39 24.10 12.20
N LYS A 178 -4.70 24.40 13.47
CA LYS A 178 -3.86 24.12 14.65
C LYS A 178 -3.73 22.62 14.91
N LYS A 179 -2.55 22.23 15.40
CA LYS A 179 -2.20 20.94 15.98
C LYS A 179 -3.22 20.51 17.04
N ASP A 180 -3.84 19.38 16.81
CA ASP A 180 -4.33 18.46 17.84
C ASP A 180 -4.46 17.11 17.17
N ASP A 181 -3.39 16.31 17.11
CA ASP A 181 -3.49 14.95 16.63
C ASP A 181 -2.23 14.11 16.95
N ALA A 182 -2.11 13.75 18.24
CA ALA A 182 -1.11 12.75 18.69
C ALA A 182 -1.57 11.29 18.48
N VAL A 183 -2.70 11.05 17.79
CA VAL A 183 -3.39 9.73 17.80
C VAL A 183 -3.38 9.01 16.44
N ARG A 184 -2.84 9.62 15.36
CA ARG A 184 -3.02 9.08 13.99
C ARG A 184 -2.14 7.90 13.59
N TYR A 185 -1.12 7.55 14.35
CA TYR A 185 -0.14 6.53 13.96
C TYR A 185 -0.36 5.14 14.59
N GLN A 186 -1.48 4.94 15.30
CA GLN A 186 -1.78 3.67 16.00
C GLN A 186 -2.80 2.79 15.25
N SER A 187 -2.55 2.44 14.00
CA SER A 187 -3.36 1.38 13.36
C SER A 187 -2.58 0.66 12.26
#